data_e5354141c78c6307a5f44055b6ade6ab
#
_entry.id   e5354141c78c6307a5f44055b6ade6ab
#
_cell.length_a   1.000
_cell.length_b   1.000
_cell.length_c   1.000
_cell.angle_alpha   90.00
_cell.angle_beta   90.00
_cell.angle_gamma   90.00
#
_symmetry.space_group_name_H-M   'P 1'
#
loop_
_entity.id
_entity.type
_entity.pdbx_description
1 polymer ?
#
loop_
_entity_poly.entity_id
_entity_poly.type
_entity_poly.pdbx_seq_one_letter_code
_entity_poly.pdbx_strand_id
1 'polypeptide(L)'
;MKLKLLLSTVALVSLGACSTLPSSGPTGSQITDTALEAQVNGVTIDIVPVESVVDVPPAAAPVAWELPDYDPPPSDMIGPGDVLSVTVFEAGVALFGGSGLSANGAGGFDPSVRAQTLPPRRVDDNGMIDIPYVGTIQVVGNTVADVQAKIRDGLRSLSQDPQVLVSREQVIGNSIIIAGEVAQPGRLVLQTNRETMSDVIALAGGYRGEAKDLKLLIERGDDVARLRLSDVLA
;
A
#
# COMPACT_ATOMS: atom_id res chain seq x y z
N MET A 1 35.61 -61.15 -54.32
CA MET A 1 34.44 -61.46 -53.46
C MET A 1 34.58 -61.00 -52.01
N LYS A 2 35.75 -61.07 -51.40
CA LYS A 2 35.99 -60.69 -49.99
C LYS A 2 35.86 -59.18 -49.72
N LEU A 3 36.22 -58.31 -50.68
CA LEU A 3 36.16 -56.85 -50.51
C LEU A 3 34.70 -56.27 -50.47
N LYS A 4 33.82 -56.90 -51.31
CA LYS A 4 32.37 -56.50 -51.30
C LYS A 4 31.66 -56.93 -50.03
N LEU A 5 32.07 -58.04 -49.41
CA LEU A 5 31.51 -58.50 -48.12
C LEU A 5 31.96 -57.62 -47.00
N LEU A 6 33.17 -57.08 -46.96
CA LEU A 6 33.72 -56.19 -45.98
C LEU A 6 33.06 -54.82 -46.07
N LEU A 7 32.73 -54.28 -47.22
CA LEU A 7 32.03 -53.02 -47.41
C LEU A 7 30.58 -53.14 -46.96
N SER A 8 29.90 -54.27 -47.11
CA SER A 8 28.54 -54.53 -46.69
C SER A 8 28.42 -54.60 -45.19
N THR A 9 29.43 -55.20 -44.50
CA THR A 9 29.42 -55.27 -43.03
C THR A 9 29.68 -53.90 -42.35
N VAL A 10 30.56 -53.10 -42.97
CA VAL A 10 30.81 -51.72 -42.46
C VAL A 10 29.56 -50.79 -42.60
N ALA A 11 28.82 -50.91 -43.70
CA ALA A 11 27.60 -50.17 -43.93
C ALA A 11 26.46 -50.58 -42.98
N LEU A 12 26.36 -51.84 -42.53
CA LEU A 12 25.37 -52.28 -41.58
C LEU A 12 25.67 -51.79 -40.14
N VAL A 13 26.95 -51.68 -39.79
CA VAL A 13 27.35 -51.21 -38.46
C VAL A 13 27.14 -49.70 -38.32
N SER A 14 27.23 -48.90 -39.37
CA SER A 14 27.01 -47.47 -39.35
C SER A 14 25.51 -47.04 -39.21
N LEU A 15 24.58 -47.94 -39.60
CA LEU A 15 23.12 -47.61 -39.35
C LEU A 15 22.66 -47.82 -37.94
N GLY A 16 23.39 -48.56 -37.10
CA GLY A 16 23.06 -48.76 -35.71
C GLY A 16 23.52 -47.63 -34.77
N ALA A 17 24.36 -46.71 -35.24
CA ALA A 17 24.92 -45.65 -34.39
C ALA A 17 23.95 -44.51 -34.06
N CYS A 18 22.83 -44.37 -34.79
CA CYS A 18 21.86 -43.30 -34.53
C CYS A 18 20.96 -43.57 -33.31
N SER A 19 20.93 -44.80 -32.80
CA SER A 19 20.11 -45.14 -31.62
C SER A 19 20.78 -44.84 -30.26
N THR A 20 22.08 -44.47 -30.28
CA THR A 20 22.84 -44.15 -29.06
C THR A 20 23.05 -42.68 -28.84
N LEU A 21 22.48 -41.80 -29.67
CA LEU A 21 22.49 -40.39 -29.37
C LEU A 21 21.58 -40.13 -28.15
N PRO A 22 22.09 -39.47 -27.08
CA PRO A 22 21.27 -39.16 -25.95
C PRO A 22 20.12 -38.28 -26.43
N SER A 23 18.87 -38.74 -26.25
CA SER A 23 17.69 -37.93 -26.47
C SER A 23 17.77 -36.75 -25.47
N SER A 24 17.60 -35.54 -25.98
CA SER A 24 17.63 -34.34 -25.15
C SER A 24 16.41 -34.30 -24.23
N GLY A 25 16.46 -35.06 -23.13
CA GLY A 25 15.40 -35.09 -22.11
C GLY A 25 14.84 -36.50 -21.88
N PRO A 26 14.13 -36.70 -20.79
CA PRO A 26 13.47 -37.96 -20.48
C PRO A 26 12.35 -38.26 -21.49
N THR A 27 12.19 -39.51 -21.83
CA THR A 27 11.07 -39.98 -22.69
C THR A 27 9.76 -39.89 -21.88
N GLY A 28 8.62 -39.81 -22.59
CA GLY A 28 7.30 -39.78 -21.93
C GLY A 28 7.09 -40.95 -20.96
N SER A 29 7.54 -42.19 -21.32
CA SER A 29 7.47 -43.33 -20.43
C SER A 29 8.36 -43.17 -19.17
N GLN A 30 9.56 -42.61 -19.33
CA GLN A 30 10.45 -42.36 -18.20
C GLN A 30 9.84 -41.34 -17.23
N ILE A 31 9.14 -40.34 -17.74
CA ILE A 31 8.43 -39.36 -16.91
C ILE A 31 7.30 -40.04 -16.14
N THR A 32 6.50 -40.85 -16.83
CA THR A 32 5.34 -41.53 -16.22
C THR A 32 5.79 -42.55 -15.17
N ASP A 33 6.80 -43.34 -15.45
CA ASP A 33 7.29 -44.39 -14.54
C ASP A 33 7.99 -43.78 -13.29
N THR A 34 8.73 -42.67 -13.49
CA THR A 34 9.42 -42.00 -12.39
C THR A 34 8.46 -41.21 -11.50
N ALA A 35 7.36 -40.71 -12.04
CA ALA A 35 6.38 -39.93 -11.28
C ALA A 35 5.53 -40.77 -10.35
N LEU A 36 5.31 -42.03 -10.67
CA LEU A 36 4.64 -42.97 -9.78
C LEU A 36 5.43 -43.23 -8.47
N GLU A 37 6.74 -42.96 -8.47
CA GLU A 37 7.61 -43.13 -7.31
C GLU A 37 8.16 -41.82 -6.71
N ALA A 38 7.97 -40.68 -7.36
CA ALA A 38 8.54 -39.41 -6.91
C ALA A 38 7.73 -38.79 -5.80
N GLN A 39 8.22 -38.92 -4.59
CA GLN A 39 7.79 -38.07 -3.46
C GLN A 39 8.74 -36.88 -3.37
N VAL A 40 8.25 -35.68 -3.66
CA VAL A 40 8.98 -34.44 -3.41
C VAL A 40 8.47 -33.86 -2.07
N ASN A 41 9.35 -33.83 -1.06
CA ASN A 41 9.03 -33.35 0.28
C ASN A 41 7.83 -34.05 0.96
N GLY A 42 7.65 -35.36 0.71
CA GLY A 42 6.54 -36.13 1.30
C GLY A 42 5.16 -35.93 0.62
N VAL A 43 5.13 -35.21 -0.48
CA VAL A 43 3.91 -35.04 -1.29
C VAL A 43 4.00 -35.99 -2.49
N THR A 44 2.97 -36.83 -2.65
CA THR A 44 2.83 -37.68 -3.85
C THR A 44 2.43 -36.80 -5.02
N ILE A 45 3.22 -36.81 -6.08
CA ILE A 45 2.92 -36.09 -7.33
C ILE A 45 2.15 -37.05 -8.24
N ASP A 46 0.91 -36.69 -8.52
CA ASP A 46 0.07 -37.42 -9.46
C ASP A 46 0.24 -36.80 -10.87
N ILE A 47 0.69 -37.61 -11.84
CA ILE A 47 0.80 -37.14 -13.22
C ILE A 47 -0.45 -37.56 -13.96
N VAL A 48 -1.24 -36.56 -14.35
CA VAL A 48 -2.42 -36.76 -15.19
C VAL A 48 -2.03 -36.49 -16.64
N PRO A 49 -2.08 -37.52 -17.54
CA PRO A 49 -1.85 -37.29 -18.97
C PRO A 49 -3.00 -36.42 -19.52
N VAL A 50 -2.64 -35.30 -20.15
CA VAL A 50 -3.60 -34.39 -20.81
C VAL A 50 -3.71 -34.84 -22.27
N GLU A 51 -4.76 -35.56 -22.60
CA GLU A 51 -5.04 -36.00 -23.99
C GLU A 51 -6.06 -35.08 -24.69
N SER A 52 -6.85 -34.36 -23.91
CA SER A 52 -7.86 -33.44 -24.40
C SER A 52 -8.04 -32.22 -23.47
N VAL A 53 -8.72 -31.18 -23.96
CA VAL A 53 -9.03 -29.97 -23.15
C VAL A 53 -9.89 -30.30 -21.92
N VAL A 54 -10.63 -31.42 -21.96
CA VAL A 54 -11.49 -31.87 -20.83
C VAL A 54 -10.63 -32.39 -19.67
N ASP A 55 -9.43 -32.88 -19.94
CA ASP A 55 -8.53 -33.41 -18.92
C ASP A 55 -7.79 -32.28 -18.13
N VAL A 56 -7.87 -31.05 -18.63
CA VAL A 56 -7.36 -29.89 -17.91
C VAL A 56 -8.36 -29.51 -16.81
N PRO A 57 -7.99 -29.60 -15.52
CA PRO A 57 -8.89 -29.19 -14.47
C PRO A 57 -9.31 -27.72 -14.73
N PRO A 58 -10.59 -27.39 -14.55
CA PRO A 58 -11.05 -26.02 -14.71
C PRO A 58 -10.22 -25.12 -13.82
N ALA A 59 -9.80 -23.99 -14.37
CA ALA A 59 -9.10 -22.97 -13.57
C ALA A 59 -9.93 -22.74 -12.30
N ALA A 60 -9.27 -22.87 -11.15
CA ALA A 60 -9.95 -22.58 -9.89
C ALA A 60 -10.64 -21.24 -10.04
N ALA A 61 -11.96 -21.23 -9.77
CA ALA A 61 -12.72 -19.99 -9.81
C ALA A 61 -11.96 -18.96 -8.97
N PRO A 62 -11.78 -17.74 -9.46
CA PRO A 62 -11.18 -16.70 -8.64
C PRO A 62 -11.96 -16.65 -7.35
N VAL A 63 -11.30 -16.84 -6.23
CA VAL A 63 -11.93 -16.61 -4.92
C VAL A 63 -12.24 -15.12 -4.93
N ALA A 64 -13.51 -14.79 -5.15
CA ALA A 64 -14.01 -13.44 -5.00
C ALA A 64 -13.93 -13.12 -3.50
N TRP A 65 -12.84 -12.53 -3.07
CA TRP A 65 -12.75 -11.89 -1.78
C TRP A 65 -13.40 -10.53 -1.94
N GLU A 66 -14.61 -10.42 -1.47
CA GLU A 66 -15.23 -9.12 -1.24
C GLU A 66 -14.52 -8.54 -0.02
N LEU A 67 -13.69 -7.53 -0.25
CA LEU A 67 -13.26 -6.66 0.83
C LEU A 67 -14.53 -6.04 1.42
N PRO A 68 -14.68 -6.00 2.76
CA PRO A 68 -15.84 -5.37 3.36
C PRO A 68 -16.03 -3.97 2.78
N ASP A 69 -17.25 -3.66 2.37
CA ASP A 69 -17.61 -2.33 1.88
C ASP A 69 -17.67 -1.40 3.09
N TYR A 70 -16.67 -0.53 3.20
CA TYR A 70 -16.62 0.50 4.23
C TYR A 70 -16.94 1.84 3.59
N ASP A 71 -17.86 2.57 4.21
CA ASP A 71 -18.01 3.99 3.90
C ASP A 71 -16.68 4.70 4.16
N PRO A 72 -16.11 5.38 3.15
CA PRO A 72 -14.84 6.05 3.33
C PRO A 72 -14.98 7.15 4.39
N PRO A 73 -14.10 7.20 5.39
CA PRO A 73 -14.11 8.26 6.39
C PRO A 73 -13.88 9.63 5.72
N PRO A 74 -14.19 10.75 6.39
CA PRO A 74 -13.86 12.08 5.89
C PRO A 74 -12.39 12.19 5.49
N SER A 75 -12.09 12.84 4.37
CA SER A 75 -10.73 12.96 3.83
C SER A 75 -9.80 13.80 4.72
N ASP A 76 -10.37 14.63 5.61
CA ASP A 76 -9.67 15.47 6.57
C ASP A 76 -9.58 14.85 7.98
N MET A 77 -9.96 13.58 8.12
CA MET A 77 -9.80 12.83 9.39
C MET A 77 -8.33 12.69 9.74
N ILE A 78 -8.03 12.95 11.00
CA ILE A 78 -6.66 12.90 11.53
C ILE A 78 -6.32 11.48 11.94
N GLY A 79 -5.13 11.03 11.52
CA GLY A 79 -4.56 9.72 11.82
C GLY A 79 -3.37 9.77 12.77
N PRO A 80 -2.98 8.61 13.34
CA PRO A 80 -1.75 8.50 14.13
C PRO A 80 -0.52 8.88 13.30
N GLY A 81 0.39 9.63 13.91
CA GLY A 81 1.63 10.06 13.25
C GLY A 81 1.50 11.31 12.39
N ASP A 82 0.30 11.79 12.09
CA ASP A 82 0.10 13.06 11.38
C ASP A 82 0.76 14.21 12.14
N VAL A 83 1.20 15.23 11.41
CA VAL A 83 1.78 16.44 11.99
C VAL A 83 0.81 17.58 11.78
N LEU A 84 0.38 18.19 12.88
CA LEU A 84 -0.58 19.29 12.88
C LEU A 84 0.13 20.61 13.18
N SER A 85 -0.22 21.64 12.43
CA SER A 85 0.11 23.04 12.71
C SER A 85 -1.13 23.74 13.26
N VAL A 86 -0.97 24.44 14.35
CA VAL A 86 -2.05 25.17 15.02
C VAL A 86 -1.70 26.64 15.09
N THR A 87 -2.55 27.49 14.51
CA THR A 87 -2.44 28.94 14.61
C THR A 87 -3.62 29.47 15.42
N VAL A 88 -3.32 30.24 16.44
CA VAL A 88 -4.31 30.89 17.30
C VAL A 88 -4.31 32.39 16.99
N PHE A 89 -5.48 32.92 16.72
CA PHE A 89 -5.71 34.35 16.54
C PHE A 89 -6.43 34.88 17.77
N GLU A 90 -5.88 35.89 18.39
CA GLU A 90 -6.40 36.48 19.63
C GLU A 90 -6.56 38.01 19.48
N ALA A 91 -7.64 38.54 19.99
CA ALA A 91 -7.88 39.99 20.07
C ALA A 91 -7.58 40.49 21.49
N GLY A 92 -6.85 41.56 21.60
CA GLY A 92 -6.52 42.16 22.90
C GLY A 92 -5.31 41.54 23.60
N VAL A 93 -5.45 41.06 24.83
CA VAL A 93 -4.34 40.46 25.60
C VAL A 93 -4.15 39.03 25.11
N ALA A 94 -3.06 38.78 24.38
CA ALA A 94 -2.78 37.48 23.81
C ALA A 94 -2.11 36.56 24.85
N LEU A 95 -2.56 35.32 24.96
CA LEU A 95 -1.99 34.28 25.82
C LEU A 95 -0.61 33.83 25.27
N PHE A 96 -0.48 33.73 23.94
CA PHE A 96 0.71 33.22 23.25
C PHE A 96 1.63 34.35 22.79
N GLY A 97 1.15 35.60 22.78
CA GLY A 97 1.97 36.74 22.42
C GLY A 97 2.91 37.05 23.56
N GLY A 98 4.21 36.82 23.41
CA GLY A 98 5.19 37.39 24.33
C GLY A 98 4.90 38.89 24.47
N SER A 99 4.91 39.38 25.70
CA SER A 99 4.73 40.78 26.03
C SER A 99 5.77 41.64 25.33
N GLY A 100 5.52 41.94 24.06
CA GLY A 100 6.11 43.09 23.44
C GLY A 100 5.54 44.29 24.13
N LEU A 101 6.19 44.72 25.22
CA LEU A 101 6.03 46.08 25.73
C LEU A 101 6.32 46.98 24.53
N SER A 102 5.29 47.45 23.85
CA SER A 102 5.42 48.57 22.95
C SER A 102 5.99 49.72 23.82
N ALA A 103 7.29 49.94 23.69
CA ALA A 103 8.02 51.01 24.39
C ALA A 103 7.58 52.41 23.93
N ASN A 104 6.46 52.53 23.25
CA ASN A 104 5.82 53.81 22.95
C ASN A 104 4.78 54.10 24.04
N GLY A 105 5.19 54.84 25.00
CA GLY A 105 4.49 55.25 26.22
C GLY A 105 3.12 55.95 26.07
N ALA A 106 2.29 55.48 25.21
CA ALA A 106 0.85 55.80 25.16
C ALA A 106 0.11 54.52 25.50
N GLY A 107 -0.40 54.40 26.73
CA GLY A 107 -1.24 53.30 27.21
C GLY A 107 -2.55 53.17 26.42
N GLY A 108 -2.45 52.92 25.13
CA GLY A 108 -3.55 52.64 24.24
C GLY A 108 -3.76 51.12 24.14
N PHE A 109 -4.96 50.69 24.37
CA PHE A 109 -5.42 49.34 24.04
C PHE A 109 -5.21 49.16 22.52
N ASP A 110 -4.32 48.23 22.16
CA ASP A 110 -4.10 47.83 20.77
C ASP A 110 -5.11 46.74 20.41
N PRO A 111 -6.17 47.05 19.65
CA PRO A 111 -7.19 46.07 19.27
C PRO A 111 -6.73 45.16 18.12
N SER A 112 -5.43 45.20 17.75
CA SER A 112 -4.95 44.39 16.66
C SER A 112 -5.07 42.90 16.98
N VAL A 113 -5.55 42.12 16.00
CA VAL A 113 -5.57 40.67 16.08
C VAL A 113 -4.13 40.17 15.96
N ARG A 114 -3.71 39.39 16.92
CA ARG A 114 -2.39 38.74 16.92
C ARG A 114 -2.57 37.29 16.52
N ALA A 115 -1.78 36.86 15.54
CA ALA A 115 -1.72 35.46 15.11
C ALA A 115 -0.43 34.84 15.66
N GLN A 116 -0.58 33.72 16.37
CA GLN A 116 0.56 32.93 16.85
C GLN A 116 0.44 31.51 16.34
N THR A 117 1.42 31.08 15.55
CA THR A 117 1.54 29.68 15.13
C THR A 117 2.37 28.93 16.17
N LEU A 118 1.79 27.87 16.71
CA LEU A 118 2.48 26.97 17.63
C LEU A 118 3.44 26.06 16.85
N PRO A 119 4.53 25.58 17.48
CA PRO A 119 5.37 24.58 16.86
C PRO A 119 4.55 23.37 16.41
N PRO A 120 4.85 22.78 15.23
CA PRO A 120 4.13 21.61 14.75
C PRO A 120 4.12 20.48 15.78
N ARG A 121 2.98 19.82 15.91
CA ARG A 121 2.76 18.74 16.86
C ARG A 121 2.45 17.45 16.12
N ARG A 122 3.24 16.41 16.42
CA ARG A 122 2.97 15.08 15.92
C ARG A 122 1.90 14.41 16.79
N VAL A 123 0.93 13.78 16.17
CA VAL A 123 -0.06 12.93 16.83
C VAL A 123 0.65 11.68 17.36
N ASP A 124 0.51 11.41 18.63
CA ASP A 124 1.13 10.25 19.27
C ASP A 124 0.41 8.93 18.94
N ASP A 125 0.97 7.81 19.40
CA ASP A 125 0.44 6.47 19.15
C ASP A 125 -0.91 6.24 19.88
N ASN A 126 -1.24 7.06 20.89
CA ASN A 126 -2.53 7.04 21.57
C ASN A 126 -3.56 7.92 20.87
N GLY A 127 -3.16 8.62 19.81
CA GLY A 127 -4.03 9.51 19.06
C GLY A 127 -4.20 10.89 19.68
N MET A 128 -3.26 11.32 20.50
CA MET A 128 -3.34 12.58 21.25
C MET A 128 -2.30 13.59 20.77
N ILE A 129 -2.57 14.87 21.02
CA ILE A 129 -1.60 15.97 20.95
C ILE A 129 -1.67 16.81 22.22
N ASP A 130 -0.54 17.44 22.57
CA ASP A 130 -0.46 18.39 23.67
C ASP A 130 -0.46 19.82 23.14
N ILE A 131 -1.42 20.62 23.60
CA ILE A 131 -1.58 22.03 23.22
C ILE A 131 -1.38 22.88 24.47
N PRO A 132 -0.47 23.85 24.45
CA PRO A 132 -0.28 24.74 25.58
C PRO A 132 -1.60 25.39 26.04
N TYR A 133 -1.80 25.45 27.33
CA TYR A 133 -3.00 25.95 28.01
C TYR A 133 -4.29 25.15 27.88
N VAL A 134 -4.40 24.28 26.85
CA VAL A 134 -5.54 23.36 26.67
C VAL A 134 -5.22 21.99 27.27
N GLY A 135 -3.93 21.60 27.23
CA GLY A 135 -3.50 20.28 27.66
C GLY A 135 -3.58 19.24 26.53
N THR A 136 -3.58 17.98 26.93
CA THR A 136 -3.62 16.84 26.01
C THR A 136 -5.03 16.57 25.53
N ILE A 137 -5.24 16.52 24.20
CA ILE A 137 -6.54 16.30 23.58
C ILE A 137 -6.49 15.13 22.59
N GLN A 138 -7.59 14.36 22.53
CA GLN A 138 -7.79 13.30 21.54
C GLN A 138 -8.09 13.90 20.18
N VAL A 139 -7.27 13.55 19.16
CA VAL A 139 -7.41 14.06 17.79
C VAL A 139 -7.64 12.97 16.76
N VAL A 140 -7.12 11.77 16.95
CA VAL A 140 -7.36 10.65 16.02
C VAL A 140 -8.86 10.34 15.94
N GLY A 141 -9.33 10.14 14.72
CA GLY A 141 -10.74 9.88 14.42
C GLY A 141 -11.62 11.14 14.42
N ASN A 142 -11.02 12.33 14.63
CA ASN A 142 -11.71 13.60 14.47
C ASN A 142 -11.28 14.28 13.18
N THR A 143 -12.15 15.13 12.64
CA THR A 143 -11.81 16.02 11.53
C THR A 143 -10.96 17.20 12.01
N VAL A 144 -10.32 17.90 11.07
CA VAL A 144 -9.62 19.14 11.38
C VAL A 144 -10.56 20.17 12.04
N ALA A 145 -11.80 20.24 11.58
CA ALA A 145 -12.81 21.16 12.14
C ALA A 145 -13.18 20.80 13.60
N ASP A 146 -13.29 19.50 13.91
CA ASP A 146 -13.58 19.06 15.29
C ASP A 146 -12.44 19.43 16.23
N VAL A 147 -11.19 19.24 15.79
CA VAL A 147 -10.01 19.59 16.58
C VAL A 147 -9.90 21.10 16.77
N GLN A 148 -10.19 21.90 15.75
CA GLN A 148 -10.29 23.36 15.88
C GLN A 148 -11.31 23.76 16.96
N ALA A 149 -12.48 23.14 16.94
CA ALA A 149 -13.52 23.40 17.96
C ALA A 149 -13.04 23.02 19.36
N LYS A 150 -12.43 21.86 19.54
CA LYS A 150 -11.90 21.41 20.84
C LYS A 150 -10.85 22.37 21.40
N ILE A 151 -9.90 22.80 20.57
CA ILE A 151 -8.85 23.73 21.00
C ILE A 151 -9.46 25.10 21.35
N ARG A 152 -10.34 25.61 20.49
CA ARG A 152 -11.04 26.87 20.75
C ARG A 152 -11.82 26.84 22.06
N ASP A 153 -12.56 25.75 22.29
CA ASP A 153 -13.36 25.63 23.53
C ASP A 153 -12.47 25.53 24.76
N GLY A 154 -11.32 24.86 24.67
CA GLY A 154 -10.33 24.85 25.76
C GLY A 154 -9.70 26.20 26.05
N LEU A 155 -9.56 27.07 25.06
CA LEU A 155 -8.99 28.43 25.23
C LEU A 155 -9.99 29.48 25.66
N ARG A 156 -11.31 29.24 25.56
CA ARG A 156 -12.36 30.23 25.84
C ARG A 156 -12.34 30.79 27.28
N SER A 157 -11.87 30.02 28.26
CA SER A 157 -11.75 30.48 29.62
C SER A 157 -10.53 31.38 29.86
N LEU A 158 -9.60 31.40 28.95
CA LEU A 158 -8.30 32.05 29.09
C LEU A 158 -8.11 33.22 28.11
N SER A 159 -8.74 33.15 26.93
CA SER A 159 -8.66 34.18 25.91
C SER A 159 -10.03 34.64 25.47
N GLN A 160 -10.12 35.91 25.08
CA GLN A 160 -11.34 36.54 24.65
C GLN A 160 -11.56 36.27 23.16
N ASP A 161 -12.55 35.46 22.80
CA ASP A 161 -12.91 35.04 21.44
C ASP A 161 -11.74 34.49 20.61
N PRO A 162 -11.05 33.42 21.09
CA PRO A 162 -9.94 32.84 20.33
C PRO A 162 -10.43 32.19 19.05
N GLN A 163 -9.81 32.55 17.92
CA GLN A 163 -10.01 31.86 16.65
C GLN A 163 -8.85 30.87 16.43
N VAL A 164 -9.16 29.65 16.05
CA VAL A 164 -8.15 28.60 15.91
C VAL A 164 -8.20 28.06 14.48
N LEU A 165 -7.05 28.02 13.85
CA LEU A 165 -6.84 27.36 12.57
C LEU A 165 -5.92 26.15 12.78
N VAL A 166 -6.39 24.99 12.38
CA VAL A 166 -5.59 23.76 12.37
C VAL A 166 -5.35 23.35 10.93
N SER A 167 -4.13 23.01 10.60
CA SER A 167 -3.76 22.42 9.30
C SER A 167 -2.91 21.18 9.49
N ARG A 168 -3.00 20.24 8.57
CA ARG A 168 -2.13 19.06 8.54
C ARG A 168 -0.90 19.38 7.69
N GLU A 169 0.28 19.44 8.30
CA GLU A 169 1.55 19.65 7.58
C GLU A 169 2.08 18.36 6.96
N GLN A 170 1.91 17.25 7.66
CA GLN A 170 2.27 15.93 7.16
C GLN A 170 1.12 14.96 7.42
N VAL A 171 0.69 14.29 6.35
CA VAL A 171 -0.36 13.29 6.39
C VAL A 171 0.31 11.92 6.28
N ILE A 172 0.32 11.17 7.36
CA ILE A 172 0.90 9.82 7.43
C ILE A 172 -0.22 8.78 7.54
N GLY A 173 -1.26 9.11 8.29
CA GLY A 173 -2.40 8.22 8.54
C GLY A 173 -3.16 7.81 7.28
N ASN A 174 -3.21 8.69 6.24
CA ASN A 174 -3.82 8.40 4.96
C ASN A 174 -2.77 8.04 3.91
N SER A 175 -2.06 6.94 4.12
CA SER A 175 -1.04 6.47 3.19
C SER A 175 -1.07 4.96 3.05
N ILE A 176 -0.62 4.49 1.90
CA ILE A 176 -0.45 3.08 1.59
C ILE A 176 1.00 2.79 1.22
N ILE A 177 1.39 1.54 1.34
CA ILE A 177 2.68 1.05 0.83
C ILE A 177 2.38 0.21 -0.41
N ILE A 178 3.00 0.57 -1.51
CA ILE A 178 2.94 -0.19 -2.75
C ILE A 178 4.31 -0.76 -3.08
N ALA A 179 4.36 -2.03 -3.47
CA ALA A 179 5.58 -2.74 -3.82
C ALA A 179 5.34 -3.69 -4.99
N GLY A 180 6.41 -4.25 -5.54
CA GLY A 180 6.36 -5.19 -6.66
C GLY A 180 6.52 -4.50 -8.01
N GLU A 181 5.80 -4.97 -9.03
CA GLU A 181 5.95 -4.57 -10.43
C GLU A 181 5.27 -3.23 -10.74
N VAL A 182 5.62 -2.18 -9.99
CA VAL A 182 5.20 -0.79 -10.24
C VAL A 182 6.41 0.07 -10.59
N ALA A 183 6.17 1.22 -11.24
CA ALA A 183 7.26 2.10 -11.66
C ALA A 183 7.96 2.77 -10.48
N GLN A 184 7.19 3.15 -9.45
CA GLN A 184 7.69 3.83 -8.25
C GLN A 184 7.14 3.13 -7.00
N PRO A 185 7.82 2.06 -6.52
CA PRO A 185 7.44 1.41 -5.27
C PRO A 185 7.78 2.32 -4.09
N GLY A 186 6.94 2.27 -3.06
CA GLY A 186 7.16 3.06 -1.84
C GLY A 186 5.87 3.41 -1.11
N ARG A 187 5.97 4.40 -0.24
CA ARG A 187 4.82 4.96 0.47
C ARG A 187 4.15 6.02 -0.41
N LEU A 188 2.86 5.85 -0.66
CA LEU A 188 2.02 6.82 -1.34
C LEU A 188 1.07 7.47 -0.33
N VAL A 189 1.06 8.79 -0.28
CA VAL A 189 0.09 9.56 0.49
C VAL A 189 -1.13 9.78 -0.39
N LEU A 190 -2.29 9.33 0.08
CA LEU A 190 -3.55 9.51 -0.61
C LEU A 190 -4.12 10.89 -0.25
N GLN A 191 -4.59 11.62 -1.25
CA GLN A 191 -5.11 12.99 -1.05
C GLN A 191 -6.52 12.96 -0.49
N THR A 192 -7.26 11.94 -0.83
CA THR A 192 -8.62 11.70 -0.36
C THR A 192 -8.72 10.25 0.17
N ASN A 193 -9.87 9.86 0.67
CA ASN A 193 -10.16 8.47 1.04
C ASN A 193 -11.02 7.77 -0.03
N ARG A 194 -10.99 8.29 -1.26
CA ARG A 194 -11.83 7.84 -2.38
C ARG A 194 -11.01 7.34 -3.57
N GLU A 195 -9.69 7.31 -3.45
CA GLU A 195 -8.82 6.77 -4.49
C GLU A 195 -9.14 5.29 -4.70
N THR A 196 -9.35 4.95 -5.95
CA THR A 196 -9.53 3.57 -6.39
C THR A 196 -8.18 2.87 -6.52
N MET A 197 -8.21 1.54 -6.66
CA MET A 197 -6.99 0.78 -6.90
C MET A 197 -6.29 1.20 -8.20
N SER A 198 -7.07 1.57 -9.22
CA SER A 198 -6.54 2.10 -10.49
C SER A 198 -5.82 3.44 -10.29
N ASP A 199 -6.37 4.32 -9.43
CA ASP A 199 -5.72 5.60 -9.10
C ASP A 199 -4.40 5.37 -8.38
N VAL A 200 -4.37 4.44 -7.43
CA VAL A 200 -3.17 4.07 -6.68
C VAL A 200 -2.07 3.56 -7.61
N ILE A 201 -2.41 2.70 -8.58
CA ILE A 201 -1.45 2.20 -9.56
C ILE A 201 -0.94 3.34 -10.45
N ALA A 202 -1.82 4.25 -10.86
CA ALA A 202 -1.43 5.43 -11.64
C ALA A 202 -0.51 6.35 -10.85
N LEU A 203 -0.80 6.61 -9.56
CA LEU A 203 0.06 7.39 -8.66
C LEU A 203 1.44 6.75 -8.46
N ALA A 204 1.53 5.42 -8.50
CA ALA A 204 2.80 4.69 -8.47
C ALA A 204 3.55 4.71 -9.82
N GLY A 205 3.09 5.50 -10.79
CA GLY A 205 3.69 5.63 -12.12
C GLY A 205 3.32 4.50 -13.08
N GLY A 206 2.28 3.71 -12.77
CA GLY A 206 1.82 2.57 -13.54
C GLY A 206 2.50 1.26 -13.14
N TYR A 207 2.04 0.19 -13.76
CA TYR A 207 2.58 -1.16 -13.57
C TYR A 207 3.56 -1.55 -14.68
N ARG A 208 4.40 -2.56 -14.42
CA ARG A 208 5.34 -3.14 -15.40
C ARG A 208 4.89 -4.55 -15.75
N GLY A 209 4.97 -4.91 -17.02
CA GLY A 209 4.55 -6.21 -17.53
C GLY A 209 3.12 -6.22 -18.08
N GLU A 210 2.58 -7.40 -18.32
CA GLU A 210 1.25 -7.59 -18.87
C GLU A 210 0.22 -7.72 -17.75
N ALA A 211 -0.86 -6.93 -17.81
CA ALA A 211 -1.89 -6.92 -16.76
C ALA A 211 -2.51 -8.29 -16.45
N LYS A 212 -2.60 -9.16 -17.49
CA LYS A 212 -3.16 -10.52 -17.35
C LYS A 212 -2.29 -11.46 -16.48
N ASP A 213 -0.97 -11.16 -16.39
CA ASP A 213 0.01 -11.99 -15.68
C ASP A 213 0.27 -11.47 -14.25
N LEU A 214 -0.24 -10.26 -13.93
CA LEU A 214 -0.05 -9.60 -12.65
C LEU A 214 -1.20 -9.89 -11.70
N LYS A 215 -0.83 -10.11 -10.44
CA LYS A 215 -1.77 -10.28 -9.33
C LYS A 215 -1.55 -9.17 -8.32
N LEU A 216 -2.63 -8.61 -7.82
CA LEU A 216 -2.67 -7.68 -6.71
C LEU A 216 -2.87 -8.45 -5.41
N LEU A 217 -2.02 -8.18 -4.45
CA LEU A 217 -2.20 -8.58 -3.06
C LEU A 217 -2.53 -7.31 -2.26
N ILE A 218 -3.69 -7.28 -1.63
CA ILE A 218 -4.13 -6.18 -0.79
C ILE A 218 -4.15 -6.68 0.65
N GLU A 219 -3.43 -6.00 1.52
CA GLU A 219 -3.39 -6.30 2.95
C GLU A 219 -3.94 -5.10 3.72
N ARG A 220 -4.97 -5.31 4.54
CA ARG A 220 -5.56 -4.30 5.41
C ARG A 220 -5.81 -4.89 6.79
N GLY A 221 -4.93 -4.61 7.74
CA GLY A 221 -4.96 -5.28 9.04
C GLY A 221 -4.77 -6.78 8.87
N ASP A 222 -5.74 -7.57 9.31
CA ASP A 222 -5.74 -9.02 9.18
C ASP A 222 -6.39 -9.52 7.88
N ASP A 223 -7.01 -8.62 7.12
CA ASP A 223 -7.69 -8.96 5.86
C ASP A 223 -6.69 -8.98 4.69
N VAL A 224 -6.76 -10.05 3.90
CA VAL A 224 -5.91 -10.24 2.72
C VAL A 224 -6.76 -10.58 1.51
N ALA A 225 -6.70 -9.77 0.47
CA ALA A 225 -7.38 -10.02 -0.80
C ALA A 225 -6.38 -10.23 -1.94
N ARG A 226 -6.72 -11.14 -2.86
CA ARG A 226 -5.92 -11.41 -4.08
C ARG A 226 -6.81 -11.22 -5.29
N LEU A 227 -6.43 -10.29 -6.16
CA LEU A 227 -7.14 -9.95 -7.38
C LEU A 227 -6.21 -10.08 -8.59
N ARG A 228 -6.78 -10.31 -9.77
CA ARG A 228 -6.01 -10.15 -11.02
C ARG A 228 -6.01 -8.66 -11.38
N LEU A 229 -4.88 -8.17 -11.85
CA LEU A 229 -4.80 -6.77 -12.25
C LEU A 229 -5.74 -6.46 -13.42
N SER A 230 -5.90 -7.42 -14.36
CA SER A 230 -6.86 -7.27 -15.47
C SER A 230 -8.29 -7.01 -15.01
N ASP A 231 -8.71 -7.60 -13.90
CA ASP A 231 -10.08 -7.51 -13.39
C ASP A 231 -10.32 -6.16 -12.67
N VAL A 232 -9.25 -5.54 -12.19
CA VAL A 232 -9.28 -4.22 -11.53
C VAL A 232 -9.29 -3.09 -12.54
N LEU A 233 -8.70 -3.31 -13.73
CA LEU A 233 -8.59 -2.30 -14.79
C LEU A 233 -9.75 -2.35 -15.81
N ALA A 234 -10.62 -3.36 -15.74
CA ALA A 234 -11.78 -3.54 -16.62
C ALA A 234 -12.94 -2.66 -16.19
#